data_f0011a31eda1e82bbcb5a5bdba6094ae
#
_entry.id   f0011a31eda1e82bbcb5a5bdba6094ae
#
_cell.length_a   1.000
_cell.length_b   1.000
_cell.length_c   1.000
_cell.angle_alpha   90.00
_cell.angle_beta   90.00
_cell.angle_gamma   90.00
#
_symmetry.space_group_name_H-M   'P 1'
#
loop_
_entity.id
_entity.type
_entity.pdbx_description
1 polymer ?
#
loop_
_entity_poly.entity_id
_entity_poly.type
_entity_poly.pdbx_seq_one_letter_code
_entity_poly.pdbx_strand_id
1 'polypeptide(L)'
;MKKDKIVVWGNKSINNIDKFVWKEAVDSGDVIYLPNVFKENIYYYLYRLLFNRKSLSLLPFLREVKRKIDCSFYYERMIYQMPNDVGLIIVSNHSLFKISHSYLRLFKIKHNVGIVLYLYDSYNAIAVEVKQAIDDSYKNGLVDIIYSFDPVDCEKYGFSFCKQVYSPIKLPSLSKQPIAYDIYFAGRDKGRLTLIYDIIDQSKKQNVESFIRMPELLEEQKNRMKELLQENYVEDMLSYENILTEMQKSNCILEIIQKGQYGISWRAVEALFYNKKLLTNNVDIVHNEFYDSRYIHIFHSV
;
A
#
# COMPACT_ATOMS: atom_id res chain seq x y z
N MET A 1 28.58 15.41 14.21
CA MET A 1 27.71 14.30 14.67
C MET A 1 27.58 13.31 13.52
N LYS A 2 27.73 12.03 13.80
CA LYS A 2 27.50 10.97 12.81
C LYS A 2 26.02 10.93 12.49
N LYS A 3 25.66 10.97 11.21
CA LYS A 3 24.27 10.92 10.73
C LYS A 3 23.97 9.48 10.33
N ASP A 4 23.51 8.69 11.24
CA ASP A 4 23.28 7.24 11.06
C ASP A 4 21.82 6.80 11.25
N LYS A 5 20.91 7.72 11.61
CA LYS A 5 19.51 7.39 11.74
C LYS A 5 18.78 7.37 10.41
N ILE A 6 17.92 6.37 10.24
CA ILE A 6 17.02 6.21 9.13
C ILE A 6 15.61 6.60 9.56
N VAL A 7 14.95 7.40 8.77
CA VAL A 7 13.55 7.80 8.99
C VAL A 7 12.69 7.29 7.86
N VAL A 8 11.63 6.57 8.20
CA VAL A 8 10.55 6.26 7.27
C VAL A 8 9.46 7.32 7.39
N TRP A 9 9.19 8.00 6.30
CA TRP A 9 8.09 8.94 6.22
C TRP A 9 6.83 8.23 5.74
N GLY A 10 5.97 7.87 6.71
CA GLY A 10 4.74 7.15 6.47
C GLY A 10 3.59 8.04 6.02
N ASN A 11 2.61 7.40 5.40
CA ASN A 11 1.34 8.02 5.04
C ASN A 11 0.25 7.51 5.98
N LYS A 12 -0.47 8.42 6.65
CA LYS A 12 -1.66 8.03 7.42
C LYS A 12 -2.79 7.68 6.46
N SER A 13 -2.90 6.41 6.11
CA SER A 13 -4.08 5.85 5.44
C SER A 13 -5.04 5.26 6.48
N ILE A 14 -6.30 5.03 6.11
CA ILE A 14 -7.27 4.31 6.96
C ILE A 14 -6.73 2.95 7.36
N ASN A 15 -6.07 2.26 6.43
CA ASN A 15 -5.50 0.94 6.65
C ASN A 15 -4.22 0.97 7.50
N ASN A 16 -3.58 2.14 7.64
CA ASN A 16 -2.36 2.35 8.43
C ASN A 16 -1.22 1.36 8.12
N ILE A 17 -1.21 0.81 6.90
CA ILE A 17 -0.34 -0.29 6.49
C ILE A 17 1.14 0.07 6.60
N ASP A 18 1.52 1.31 6.29
CA ASP A 18 2.91 1.77 6.38
C ASP A 18 3.51 1.56 7.77
N LYS A 19 2.72 1.82 8.81
CA LYS A 19 3.15 1.59 10.20
C LYS A 19 3.48 0.14 10.48
N PHE A 20 2.74 -0.78 9.86
CA PHE A 20 2.90 -2.20 10.09
C PHE A 20 4.01 -2.80 9.24
N VAL A 21 4.16 -2.34 8.00
CA VAL A 21 5.23 -2.81 7.10
C VAL A 21 6.62 -2.60 7.71
N TRP A 22 6.82 -1.48 8.41
CA TRP A 22 8.11 -1.12 9.03
C TRP A 22 8.18 -1.45 10.53
N LYS A 23 7.18 -2.13 11.07
CA LYS A 23 7.05 -2.33 12.53
C LYS A 23 8.27 -2.98 13.16
N GLU A 24 8.80 -4.03 12.58
CA GLU A 24 9.96 -4.76 13.14
C GLU A 24 11.20 -3.87 13.18
N ALA A 25 11.50 -3.13 12.10
CA ALA A 25 12.60 -2.19 12.05
C ALA A 25 12.43 -0.99 13.01
N VAL A 26 11.19 -0.59 13.29
CA VAL A 26 10.89 0.44 14.29
C VAL A 26 11.04 -0.10 15.70
N ASP A 27 10.55 -1.31 15.95
CA ASP A 27 10.63 -1.95 17.29
C ASP A 27 12.08 -2.30 17.66
N SER A 28 12.95 -2.64 16.69
CA SER A 28 14.39 -2.85 16.90
C SER A 28 15.18 -1.55 17.11
N GLY A 29 14.60 -0.40 16.77
CA GLY A 29 15.26 0.90 16.83
C GLY A 29 16.12 1.26 15.63
N ASP A 30 16.13 0.41 14.57
CA ASP A 30 16.91 0.66 13.34
C ASP A 30 16.33 1.81 12.51
N VAL A 31 15.01 2.01 12.63
CA VAL A 31 14.25 2.99 11.86
C VAL A 31 13.34 3.81 12.76
N ILE A 32 13.22 5.09 12.49
CA ILE A 32 12.23 5.98 13.12
C ILE A 32 11.07 6.15 12.15
N TYR A 33 9.86 5.79 12.59
CA TYR A 33 8.66 6.01 11.80
C TYR A 33 8.04 7.37 12.14
N LEU A 34 7.96 8.25 11.16
CA LEU A 34 7.27 9.54 11.28
C LEU A 34 5.94 9.48 10.53
N PRO A 35 4.82 9.32 11.23
CA PRO A 35 3.52 9.30 10.59
C PRO A 35 3.15 10.71 10.11
N ASN A 36 2.63 10.76 8.90
CA ASN A 36 2.05 11.96 8.36
C ASN A 36 0.66 12.21 8.99
N VAL A 37 0.61 12.91 10.11
CA VAL A 37 -0.63 13.18 10.85
C VAL A 37 -0.84 14.68 10.95
N PHE A 38 -1.96 15.18 10.45
CA PHE A 38 -2.41 16.53 10.78
C PHE A 38 -2.77 16.60 12.27
N LYS A 39 -2.29 17.63 12.95
CA LYS A 39 -2.78 17.93 14.30
C LYS A 39 -4.22 18.39 14.18
N GLU A 40 -5.16 17.67 14.79
CA GLU A 40 -6.56 18.04 14.84
C GLU A 40 -6.71 19.31 15.72
N ASN A 41 -6.74 20.47 15.09
CA ASN A 41 -7.00 21.75 15.70
C ASN A 41 -8.09 22.49 14.91
N ILE A 42 -8.49 23.67 15.36
CA ILE A 42 -9.54 24.46 14.71
C ILE A 42 -9.22 24.73 13.22
N TYR A 43 -7.95 24.92 12.88
CA TYR A 43 -7.50 25.12 11.50
C TYR A 43 -7.69 23.87 10.65
N TYR A 44 -7.52 22.69 11.22
CA TYR A 44 -7.79 21.43 10.55
C TYR A 44 -9.28 21.25 10.22
N TYR A 45 -10.17 21.63 11.13
CA TYR A 45 -11.62 21.56 10.88
C TYR A 45 -12.06 22.59 9.84
N LEU A 46 -11.55 23.82 9.89
CA LEU A 46 -11.77 24.83 8.85
C LEU A 46 -11.24 24.37 7.50
N TYR A 47 -10.06 23.80 7.47
CA TYR A 47 -9.48 23.20 6.28
C TYR A 47 -10.38 22.10 5.70
N ARG A 48 -10.88 21.16 6.51
CA ARG A 48 -11.82 20.12 6.05
C ARG A 48 -13.12 20.70 5.52
N LEU A 49 -13.63 21.76 6.11
CA LEU A 49 -14.83 22.45 5.67
C LEU A 49 -14.63 23.10 4.28
N LEU A 50 -13.51 23.78 4.08
CA LEU A 50 -13.19 24.49 2.84
C LEU A 50 -12.80 23.56 1.69
N PHE A 51 -12.08 22.48 2.00
CA PHE A 51 -11.50 21.57 0.99
C PHE A 51 -12.17 20.18 0.96
N ASN A 52 -13.49 20.13 1.23
CA ASN A 52 -14.24 18.88 1.05
C ASN A 52 -14.46 18.55 -0.45
N ARG A 53 -14.89 17.32 -0.75
CA ARG A 53 -15.11 16.87 -2.14
C ARG A 53 -16.05 17.79 -2.93
N LYS A 54 -17.10 18.31 -2.28
CA LYS A 54 -18.10 19.16 -2.90
C LYS A 54 -17.53 20.52 -3.29
N SER A 55 -16.78 21.15 -2.39
CA SER A 55 -16.10 22.44 -2.65
C SER A 55 -15.03 22.31 -3.75
N LEU A 56 -14.25 21.20 -3.75
CA LEU A 56 -13.23 20.95 -4.75
C LEU A 56 -13.78 20.61 -6.15
N SER A 57 -15.02 20.12 -6.24
CA SER A 57 -15.70 19.90 -7.51
C SER A 57 -16.26 21.19 -8.10
N LEU A 58 -16.76 22.09 -7.24
CA LEU A 58 -17.34 23.37 -7.64
C LEU A 58 -16.29 24.42 -8.00
N LEU A 59 -15.14 24.38 -7.36
CA LEU A 59 -14.08 25.38 -7.49
C LEU A 59 -12.72 24.70 -7.74
N PRO A 60 -12.41 24.33 -8.99
CA PRO A 60 -11.19 23.56 -9.32
C PRO A 60 -9.88 24.21 -8.85
N PHE A 61 -9.79 25.55 -8.81
CA PHE A 61 -8.60 26.27 -8.31
C PHE A 61 -8.29 25.95 -6.85
N LEU A 62 -9.28 25.58 -6.05
CA LEU A 62 -9.08 25.16 -4.66
C LEU A 62 -8.23 23.91 -4.52
N ARG A 63 -8.11 23.10 -5.58
CA ARG A 63 -7.23 21.92 -5.57
C ARG A 63 -5.76 22.33 -5.46
N GLU A 64 -5.37 23.37 -6.19
CA GLU A 64 -4.00 23.89 -6.14
C GLU A 64 -3.72 24.59 -4.80
N VAL A 65 -4.66 25.37 -4.30
CA VAL A 65 -4.56 25.99 -2.96
C VAL A 65 -4.45 24.90 -1.89
N LYS A 66 -5.30 23.87 -1.96
CA LYS A 66 -5.22 22.72 -1.07
C LYS A 66 -3.85 22.07 -1.10
N ARG A 67 -3.30 21.81 -2.29
CA ARG A 67 -1.98 21.20 -2.45
C ARG A 67 -0.89 22.02 -1.77
N LYS A 68 -0.88 23.34 -1.95
CA LYS A 68 0.08 24.25 -1.33
C LYS A 68 -0.01 24.24 0.20
N ILE A 69 -1.23 24.24 0.74
CA ILE A 69 -1.46 24.18 2.18
C ILE A 69 -1.02 22.83 2.75
N ASP A 70 -1.43 21.73 2.13
CA ASP A 70 -1.00 20.38 2.53
C ASP A 70 0.52 20.31 2.61
N CYS A 71 1.21 20.82 1.60
CA CYS A 71 2.67 20.84 1.54
C CYS A 71 3.32 21.63 2.68
N SER A 72 2.76 22.79 3.04
CA SER A 72 3.26 23.62 4.16
C SER A 72 3.17 22.86 5.49
N PHE A 73 2.02 22.26 5.77
CA PHE A 73 1.81 21.50 7.00
C PHE A 73 2.78 20.29 7.10
N TYR A 74 3.02 19.60 5.99
CA TYR A 74 3.96 18.49 5.94
C TYR A 74 5.38 18.94 6.26
N TYR A 75 5.82 20.04 5.63
CA TYR A 75 7.16 20.56 5.82
C TYR A 75 7.44 20.99 7.26
N GLU A 76 6.54 21.77 7.86
CA GLU A 76 6.68 22.23 9.24
C GLU A 76 6.82 21.06 10.21
N ARG A 77 5.95 20.06 10.08
CA ARG A 77 5.98 18.90 10.96
C ARG A 77 7.27 18.08 10.80
N MET A 78 7.72 17.90 9.58
CA MET A 78 8.96 17.18 9.30
C MET A 78 10.16 17.86 9.96
N ILE A 79 10.24 19.18 9.89
CA ILE A 79 11.32 19.94 10.53
C ILE A 79 11.31 19.79 12.05
N TYR A 80 10.13 19.85 12.67
CA TYR A 80 10.01 19.80 14.14
C TYR A 80 10.19 18.40 14.72
N GLN A 81 9.96 17.35 13.96
CA GLN A 81 10.01 15.97 14.46
C GLN A 81 11.23 15.19 13.97
N MET A 82 12.00 15.75 13.05
CA MET A 82 13.16 15.08 12.49
C MET A 82 14.33 15.13 13.49
N PRO A 83 14.90 13.99 13.87
CA PRO A 83 16.10 13.97 14.67
C PRO A 83 17.27 14.67 13.97
N ASN A 84 18.15 15.29 14.76
CA ASN A 84 19.29 16.05 14.22
C ASN A 84 20.37 15.16 13.56
N ASP A 85 20.35 13.87 13.85
CA ASP A 85 21.31 12.86 13.41
C ASP A 85 20.77 11.96 12.28
N VAL A 86 19.70 12.38 11.60
CA VAL A 86 19.17 11.68 10.42
C VAL A 86 20.13 11.79 9.25
N GLY A 87 20.46 10.63 8.66
CA GLY A 87 21.27 10.53 7.44
C GLY A 87 20.44 10.10 6.21
N LEU A 88 19.33 9.40 6.42
CA LEU A 88 18.52 8.87 5.34
C LEU A 88 17.02 8.99 5.63
N ILE A 89 16.26 9.36 4.60
CA ILE A 89 14.80 9.37 4.64
C ILE A 89 14.27 8.39 3.58
N ILE A 90 13.41 7.48 4.00
CA ILE A 90 12.67 6.59 3.09
C ILE A 90 11.28 7.16 2.91
N VAL A 91 10.87 7.38 1.66
CA VAL A 91 9.52 7.81 1.29
C VAL A 91 8.88 6.75 0.39
N SER A 92 7.57 6.56 0.51
CA SER A 92 6.83 5.71 -0.43
C SER A 92 6.33 6.53 -1.63
N ASN A 93 5.99 5.83 -2.73
CA ASN A 93 5.32 6.47 -3.88
C ASN A 93 4.04 7.20 -3.47
N HIS A 94 3.29 6.68 -2.49
CA HIS A 94 2.09 7.33 -1.95
C HIS A 94 2.39 8.60 -1.15
N SER A 95 3.51 8.64 -0.44
CA SER A 95 3.93 9.80 0.33
C SER A 95 4.55 10.87 -0.56
N LEU A 96 5.43 10.49 -1.49
CA LEU A 96 6.13 11.41 -2.38
C LEU A 96 5.17 12.26 -3.23
N PHE A 97 4.11 11.65 -3.77
CA PHE A 97 3.12 12.35 -4.59
C PHE A 97 2.36 13.45 -3.83
N LYS A 98 2.24 13.32 -2.50
CA LYS A 98 1.51 14.27 -1.64
C LYS A 98 2.37 15.42 -1.12
N ILE A 99 3.70 15.33 -1.29
CA ILE A 99 4.65 16.29 -0.75
C ILE A 99 5.04 17.30 -1.82
N SER A 100 5.22 18.56 -1.44
CA SER A 100 5.86 19.53 -2.33
C SER A 100 7.33 19.19 -2.52
N HIS A 101 7.72 18.95 -3.77
CA HIS A 101 9.11 18.69 -4.12
C HIS A 101 10.04 19.84 -3.73
N SER A 102 9.56 21.08 -3.77
CA SER A 102 10.34 22.26 -3.35
C SER A 102 10.68 22.21 -1.87
N TYR A 103 9.73 21.86 -1.03
CA TYR A 103 9.98 21.73 0.42
C TYR A 103 10.89 20.55 0.75
N LEU A 104 10.68 19.41 0.10
CA LEU A 104 11.51 18.24 0.30
C LEU A 104 12.98 18.53 -0.13
N ARG A 105 13.17 19.30 -1.21
CA ARG A 105 14.48 19.75 -1.66
C ARG A 105 15.16 20.67 -0.65
N LEU A 106 14.45 21.67 -0.14
CA LEU A 106 14.98 22.58 0.88
C LEU A 106 15.37 21.78 2.14
N PHE A 107 14.55 20.81 2.51
CA PHE A 107 14.84 19.93 3.64
C PHE A 107 16.12 19.11 3.39
N LYS A 108 16.22 18.47 2.22
CA LYS A 108 17.39 17.67 1.81
C LYS A 108 18.69 18.49 1.91
N ILE A 109 18.69 19.69 1.34
CA ILE A 109 19.85 20.57 1.34
C ILE A 109 20.19 21.05 2.76
N LYS A 110 19.20 21.57 3.49
CA LYS A 110 19.39 22.13 4.84
C LYS A 110 19.94 21.09 5.84
N HIS A 111 19.45 19.87 5.75
CA HIS A 111 19.81 18.81 6.69
C HIS A 111 20.86 17.84 6.13
N ASN A 112 21.27 18.00 4.87
CA ASN A 112 22.22 17.11 4.20
C ASN A 112 21.89 15.64 4.40
N VAL A 113 20.66 15.23 4.01
CA VAL A 113 20.13 13.87 4.13
C VAL A 113 19.96 13.23 2.77
N GLY A 114 20.15 11.90 2.70
CA GLY A 114 19.76 11.12 1.53
C GLY A 114 18.24 10.90 1.50
N ILE A 115 17.65 10.79 0.31
CA ILE A 115 16.24 10.46 0.12
C ILE A 115 16.12 9.24 -0.76
N VAL A 116 15.53 8.19 -0.23
CA VAL A 116 15.23 6.93 -0.92
C VAL A 116 13.73 6.85 -1.16
N LEU A 117 13.36 6.53 -2.39
CA LEU A 117 11.98 6.17 -2.73
C LEU A 117 11.85 4.65 -2.71
N TYR A 118 10.92 4.13 -1.91
CA TYR A 118 10.53 2.73 -1.93
C TYR A 118 9.14 2.58 -2.56
N LEU A 119 9.04 1.78 -3.62
CA LEU A 119 7.79 1.55 -4.33
C LEU A 119 6.98 0.45 -3.66
N TYR A 120 5.77 0.78 -3.23
CA TYR A 120 4.79 -0.18 -2.70
C TYR A 120 3.97 -0.88 -3.78
N ASP A 121 3.85 -0.25 -4.94
CA ASP A 121 3.24 -0.81 -6.13
C ASP A 121 4.30 -0.93 -7.23
N SER A 122 4.16 -1.92 -8.13
CA SER A 122 5.01 -1.99 -9.32
C SER A 122 4.89 -0.69 -10.12
N TYR A 123 6.01 -0.14 -10.57
CA TYR A 123 6.03 1.11 -11.31
C TYR A 123 5.16 1.04 -12.57
N ASN A 124 5.12 -0.12 -13.25
CA ASN A 124 4.26 -0.31 -14.41
C ASN A 124 2.76 -0.17 -14.07
N ALA A 125 2.36 -0.51 -12.85
CA ALA A 125 0.96 -0.45 -12.38
C ALA A 125 0.56 0.90 -11.74
N ILE A 126 1.51 1.81 -11.51
CA ILE A 126 1.25 3.14 -10.91
C ILE A 126 0.60 4.07 -11.94
N ALA A 127 -0.30 4.95 -11.49
CA ALA A 127 -0.94 5.97 -12.30
C ALA A 127 0.07 6.94 -12.95
N VAL A 128 -0.24 7.43 -14.14
CA VAL A 128 0.68 8.26 -14.96
C VAL A 128 1.16 9.50 -14.21
N GLU A 129 0.27 10.16 -13.48
CA GLU A 129 0.60 11.38 -12.73
C GLU A 129 1.59 11.10 -11.59
N VAL A 130 1.48 9.92 -10.96
CA VAL A 130 2.41 9.50 -9.90
C VAL A 130 3.77 9.12 -10.51
N LYS A 131 3.79 8.43 -11.66
CA LYS A 131 5.02 8.14 -12.42
C LYS A 131 5.77 9.42 -12.75
N GLN A 132 5.05 10.40 -13.30
CA GLN A 132 5.65 11.69 -13.64
C GLN A 132 6.29 12.37 -12.42
N ALA A 133 5.62 12.36 -11.27
CA ALA A 133 6.17 12.91 -10.04
C ALA A 133 7.42 12.15 -9.54
N ILE A 134 7.45 10.83 -9.71
CA ILE A 134 8.62 9.99 -9.39
C ILE A 134 9.78 10.34 -10.32
N ASP A 135 9.54 10.36 -11.62
CA ASP A 135 10.55 10.66 -12.64
C ASP A 135 11.15 12.04 -12.46
N ASP A 136 10.31 13.04 -12.24
CA ASP A 136 10.74 14.42 -11.99
C ASP A 136 11.58 14.51 -10.71
N SER A 137 11.21 13.80 -9.68
CA SER A 137 11.94 13.78 -8.41
C SER A 137 13.33 13.15 -8.57
N TYR A 138 13.41 12.07 -9.32
CA TYR A 138 14.67 11.37 -9.57
C TYR A 138 15.60 12.17 -10.52
N LYS A 139 15.08 12.61 -11.66
CA LYS A 139 15.83 13.42 -12.64
C LYS A 139 16.37 14.71 -12.05
N ASN A 140 15.63 15.34 -11.15
CA ASN A 140 16.05 16.57 -10.49
C ASN A 140 16.93 16.34 -9.25
N GLY A 141 17.38 15.12 -8.97
CA GLY A 141 18.25 14.79 -7.84
C GLY A 141 17.60 15.00 -6.47
N LEU A 142 16.27 15.02 -6.40
CA LEU A 142 15.55 15.07 -5.14
C LEU A 142 15.58 13.70 -4.46
N VAL A 143 15.25 12.65 -5.20
CA VAL A 143 15.38 11.26 -4.80
C VAL A 143 16.74 10.75 -5.29
N ASP A 144 17.51 10.13 -4.41
CA ASP A 144 18.85 9.61 -4.72
C ASP A 144 18.81 8.20 -5.29
N ILE A 145 17.92 7.36 -4.76
CA ILE A 145 17.76 5.94 -5.16
C ILE A 145 16.28 5.59 -5.16
N ILE A 146 15.89 4.81 -6.16
CA ILE A 146 14.54 4.20 -6.22
C ILE A 146 14.70 2.70 -6.02
N TYR A 147 14.00 2.15 -5.03
CA TYR A 147 13.88 0.71 -4.82
C TYR A 147 12.52 0.21 -5.29
N SER A 148 12.53 -0.87 -6.06
CA SER A 148 11.34 -1.63 -6.43
C SER A 148 11.46 -3.08 -5.98
N PHE A 149 10.34 -3.67 -5.59
CA PHE A 149 10.22 -5.11 -5.33
C PHE A 149 9.92 -5.91 -6.60
N ASP A 150 9.70 -5.22 -7.71
CA ASP A 150 9.40 -5.82 -9.01
C ASP A 150 10.67 -5.89 -9.85
N PRO A 151 11.16 -7.10 -10.19
CA PRO A 151 12.40 -7.27 -10.93
C PRO A 151 12.32 -6.67 -12.35
N VAL A 152 11.14 -6.66 -12.96
CA VAL A 152 10.94 -6.07 -14.30
C VAL A 152 11.06 -4.54 -14.25
N ASP A 153 10.59 -3.89 -13.18
CA ASP A 153 10.82 -2.47 -12.98
C ASP A 153 12.31 -2.16 -12.85
N CYS A 154 13.04 -3.00 -12.12
CA CYS A 154 14.48 -2.81 -11.91
C CYS A 154 15.26 -2.93 -13.22
N GLU A 155 14.97 -3.96 -14.01
CA GLU A 155 15.61 -4.19 -15.30
C GLU A 155 15.28 -3.06 -16.30
N LYS A 156 14.00 -2.69 -16.40
CA LYS A 156 13.51 -1.77 -17.42
C LYS A 156 13.84 -0.31 -17.14
N TYR A 157 13.82 0.09 -15.86
CA TYR A 157 13.97 1.50 -15.46
C TYR A 157 15.26 1.80 -14.69
N GLY A 158 16.10 0.78 -14.47
CA GLY A 158 17.35 0.93 -13.74
C GLY A 158 17.17 1.16 -12.24
N PHE A 159 16.05 0.72 -11.67
CA PHE A 159 15.82 0.82 -10.22
C PHE A 159 16.60 -0.25 -9.46
N SER A 160 16.88 0.01 -8.20
CA SER A 160 17.51 -0.96 -7.32
C SER A 160 16.49 -1.99 -6.82
N PHE A 161 16.86 -3.26 -6.85
CA PHE A 161 15.97 -4.31 -6.34
C PHE A 161 15.99 -4.38 -4.82
N CYS A 162 14.82 -4.49 -4.21
CA CYS A 162 14.65 -4.81 -2.80
C CYS A 162 13.45 -5.74 -2.65
N LYS A 163 13.62 -6.87 -1.94
CA LYS A 163 12.48 -7.73 -1.60
C LYS A 163 11.37 -6.92 -0.93
N GLN A 164 10.14 -7.40 -1.05
CA GLN A 164 9.00 -6.75 -0.41
C GLN A 164 9.23 -6.61 1.09
N VAL A 165 9.26 -5.37 1.57
CA VAL A 165 9.39 -5.09 3.01
C VAL A 165 8.10 -5.46 3.71
N TYR A 166 8.22 -6.28 4.75
CA TYR A 166 7.08 -6.74 5.51
C TYR A 166 7.49 -7.08 6.95
N SER A 167 6.64 -6.72 7.92
CA SER A 167 6.78 -7.11 9.31
C SER A 167 5.56 -7.92 9.73
N PRO A 168 5.71 -9.19 10.12
CA PRO A 168 4.60 -10.00 10.59
C PRO A 168 4.06 -9.46 11.92
N ILE A 169 2.74 -9.31 11.99
CA ILE A 169 2.07 -8.83 13.21
C ILE A 169 1.66 -10.03 14.06
N LYS A 170 2.14 -10.06 15.28
CA LYS A 170 1.70 -11.03 16.29
C LYS A 170 0.44 -10.48 16.97
N LEU A 171 -0.74 -10.81 16.45
CA LEU A 171 -2.00 -10.48 17.10
C LEU A 171 -2.47 -11.69 17.93
N PRO A 172 -2.76 -11.52 19.22
CA PRO A 172 -3.27 -12.60 20.07
C PRO A 172 -4.57 -13.21 19.53
N SER A 173 -5.36 -12.42 18.82
CA SER A 173 -6.63 -12.83 18.18
C SER A 173 -6.42 -13.73 16.95
N LEU A 174 -5.21 -13.78 16.36
CA LEU A 174 -4.97 -14.52 15.13
C LEU A 174 -4.85 -16.05 15.32
N SER A 175 -4.49 -16.52 16.51
CA SER A 175 -4.08 -17.91 16.70
C SER A 175 -5.21 -18.92 16.83
N LYS A 176 -6.49 -18.52 16.86
CA LYS A 176 -7.63 -19.43 17.16
C LYS A 176 -8.96 -19.05 16.50
N GLN A 177 -8.93 -18.43 15.32
CA GLN A 177 -10.20 -18.18 14.62
C GLN A 177 -10.68 -19.44 13.90
N PRO A 178 -11.93 -19.86 14.08
CA PRO A 178 -12.49 -20.92 13.26
C PRO A 178 -12.50 -20.52 11.79
N ILE A 179 -12.25 -21.48 10.92
CA ILE A 179 -12.35 -21.26 9.47
C ILE A 179 -13.83 -21.05 9.15
N ALA A 180 -14.13 -19.97 8.46
CA ALA A 180 -15.45 -19.57 8.02
C ALA A 180 -15.57 -19.52 6.49
N TYR A 181 -14.44 -19.40 5.78
CA TYR A 181 -14.41 -19.27 4.32
C TYR A 181 -13.30 -20.13 3.72
N ASP A 182 -13.49 -20.56 2.48
CA ASP A 182 -12.42 -21.25 1.74
C ASP A 182 -11.46 -20.23 1.13
N ILE A 183 -11.99 -19.17 0.52
CA ILE A 183 -11.22 -18.14 -0.18
C ILE A 183 -11.48 -16.76 0.42
N TYR A 184 -10.43 -16.00 0.66
CA TYR A 184 -10.48 -14.61 1.12
C TYR A 184 -9.77 -13.67 0.15
N PHE A 185 -10.44 -12.58 -0.22
CA PHE A 185 -9.85 -11.47 -0.94
C PHE A 185 -10.15 -10.15 -0.23
N ALA A 186 -9.12 -9.30 -0.06
CA ALA A 186 -9.29 -7.92 0.37
C ALA A 186 -8.44 -6.99 -0.49
N GLY A 187 -9.07 -6.05 -1.17
CA GLY A 187 -8.37 -5.10 -2.03
C GLY A 187 -9.29 -4.20 -2.83
N ARG A 188 -8.71 -3.24 -3.54
CA ARG A 188 -9.44 -2.38 -4.49
C ARG A 188 -9.56 -3.08 -5.83
N ASP A 189 -10.45 -2.59 -6.68
CA ASP A 189 -10.66 -3.14 -8.03
C ASP A 189 -9.36 -3.12 -8.86
N LYS A 190 -8.78 -1.96 -9.11
CA LYS A 190 -7.55 -1.81 -9.91
C LYS A 190 -7.59 -2.61 -11.24
N GLY A 191 -8.79 -2.75 -11.84
CA GLY A 191 -9.00 -3.48 -13.08
C GLY A 191 -9.12 -5.01 -12.95
N ARG A 192 -9.37 -5.54 -11.73
CA ARG A 192 -9.43 -6.97 -11.43
C ARG A 192 -10.84 -7.52 -11.29
N LEU A 193 -11.86 -6.66 -11.33
CA LEU A 193 -13.24 -7.01 -10.98
C LEU A 193 -13.81 -8.13 -11.86
N THR A 194 -13.55 -8.11 -13.15
CA THR A 194 -14.03 -9.16 -14.07
C THR A 194 -13.48 -10.52 -13.65
N LEU A 195 -12.20 -10.62 -13.40
CA LEU A 195 -11.56 -11.85 -12.97
C LEU A 195 -12.08 -12.33 -11.60
N ILE A 196 -12.38 -11.39 -10.69
CA ILE A 196 -12.99 -11.72 -9.39
C ILE A 196 -14.39 -12.31 -9.58
N TYR A 197 -15.21 -11.76 -10.48
CA TYR A 197 -16.51 -12.35 -10.80
C TYR A 197 -16.39 -13.79 -11.33
N ASP A 198 -15.45 -14.03 -12.25
CA ASP A 198 -15.22 -15.35 -12.83
C ASP A 198 -14.81 -16.36 -11.75
N ILE A 199 -13.91 -15.95 -10.83
CA ILE A 199 -13.49 -16.79 -9.70
C ILE A 199 -14.67 -17.09 -8.78
N ILE A 200 -15.51 -16.12 -8.44
CA ILE A 200 -16.69 -16.32 -7.60
C ILE A 200 -17.66 -17.31 -8.27
N ASP A 201 -17.92 -17.14 -9.56
CA ASP A 201 -18.82 -18.01 -10.29
C ASP A 201 -18.31 -19.46 -10.35
N GLN A 202 -16.98 -19.65 -10.53
CA GLN A 202 -16.38 -20.98 -10.48
C GLN A 202 -16.39 -21.58 -9.07
N SER A 203 -16.09 -20.77 -8.06
CA SER A 203 -16.17 -21.19 -6.65
C SER A 203 -17.56 -21.71 -6.27
N LYS A 204 -18.61 -21.00 -6.68
CA LYS A 204 -20.00 -21.41 -6.43
C LYS A 204 -20.34 -22.76 -7.08
N LYS A 205 -19.92 -22.97 -8.33
CA LYS A 205 -20.16 -24.25 -9.03
C LYS A 205 -19.50 -25.44 -8.31
N GLN A 206 -18.48 -25.18 -7.52
CA GLN A 206 -17.72 -26.19 -6.78
C GLN A 206 -18.05 -26.23 -5.28
N ASN A 207 -19.05 -25.46 -4.83
CA ASN A 207 -19.41 -25.28 -3.41
C ASN A 207 -18.24 -24.78 -2.56
N VAL A 208 -17.39 -23.91 -3.11
CA VAL A 208 -16.30 -23.24 -2.42
C VAL A 208 -16.79 -21.87 -1.94
N GLU A 209 -16.65 -21.61 -0.67
CA GLU A 209 -17.16 -20.39 -0.04
C GLU A 209 -16.11 -19.26 -0.13
N SER A 210 -16.49 -18.16 -0.78
CA SER A 210 -15.63 -17.00 -0.98
C SER A 210 -16.09 -15.80 -0.17
N PHE A 211 -15.17 -15.12 0.50
CA PHE A 211 -15.40 -13.83 1.16
C PHE A 211 -14.58 -12.75 0.49
N ILE A 212 -15.26 -11.71 0.00
CA ILE A 212 -14.65 -10.63 -0.76
C ILE A 212 -14.87 -9.29 -0.06
N ARG A 213 -13.78 -8.62 0.29
CA ARG A 213 -13.80 -7.24 0.77
C ARG A 213 -13.24 -6.32 -0.32
N MET A 214 -14.12 -5.53 -0.91
CA MET A 214 -13.73 -4.61 -2.00
C MET A 214 -14.44 -3.27 -1.86
N PRO A 215 -13.77 -2.25 -1.35
CA PRO A 215 -14.30 -0.89 -1.25
C PRO A 215 -14.27 -0.16 -2.60
N GLU A 216 -14.99 0.96 -2.66
CA GLU A 216 -14.93 1.95 -3.75
C GLU A 216 -15.42 1.43 -5.11
N LEU A 217 -16.29 0.42 -5.13
CA LEU A 217 -16.99 -0.01 -6.35
C LEU A 217 -18.11 0.97 -6.76
N LEU A 218 -18.46 0.97 -8.03
CA LEU A 218 -19.67 1.64 -8.53
C LEU A 218 -20.91 0.93 -8.01
N GLU A 219 -22.04 1.61 -7.95
CA GLU A 219 -23.28 1.05 -7.35
C GLU A 219 -23.76 -0.21 -8.07
N GLU A 220 -23.70 -0.23 -9.39
CA GLU A 220 -24.02 -1.42 -10.20
C GLU A 220 -23.10 -2.62 -9.86
N GLN A 221 -21.81 -2.36 -9.72
CA GLN A 221 -20.81 -3.36 -9.37
C GLN A 221 -21.05 -3.92 -7.94
N LYS A 222 -21.40 -3.05 -6.99
CA LYS A 222 -21.76 -3.46 -5.62
C LYS A 222 -22.98 -4.35 -5.60
N ASN A 223 -24.03 -3.98 -6.34
CA ASN A 223 -25.27 -4.76 -6.42
C ASN A 223 -24.97 -6.16 -6.96
N ARG A 224 -24.18 -6.27 -8.01
CA ARG A 224 -23.76 -7.57 -8.54
C ARG A 224 -22.94 -8.38 -7.53
N MET A 225 -22.03 -7.76 -6.77
CA MET A 225 -21.30 -8.45 -5.71
C MET A 225 -22.22 -8.95 -4.59
N LYS A 226 -23.23 -8.14 -4.18
CA LYS A 226 -24.25 -8.54 -3.18
C LYS A 226 -25.11 -9.69 -3.68
N GLU A 227 -25.51 -9.71 -4.94
CA GLU A 227 -26.24 -10.84 -5.54
C GLU A 227 -25.39 -12.13 -5.56
N LEU A 228 -24.10 -12.01 -5.84
CA LEU A 228 -23.20 -13.15 -5.89
C LEU A 228 -22.82 -13.69 -4.51
N LEU A 229 -22.54 -12.85 -3.55
CA LEU A 229 -21.89 -13.24 -2.29
C LEU A 229 -22.75 -12.98 -1.03
N GLN A 230 -23.86 -12.24 -1.17
CA GLN A 230 -24.72 -11.86 -0.04
C GLN A 230 -23.89 -11.24 1.11
N GLU A 231 -23.91 -11.82 2.30
CA GLU A 231 -23.17 -11.38 3.48
C GLU A 231 -21.66 -11.55 3.38
N ASN A 232 -21.18 -12.40 2.45
CA ASN A 232 -19.77 -12.62 2.21
C ASN A 232 -19.11 -11.52 1.32
N TYR A 233 -19.86 -10.50 0.92
CA TYR A 233 -19.34 -9.28 0.32
C TYR A 233 -19.44 -8.10 1.28
N VAL A 234 -18.31 -7.39 1.47
CA VAL A 234 -18.24 -6.21 2.32
C VAL A 234 -17.50 -5.07 1.61
N GLU A 235 -18.08 -3.86 1.69
CA GLU A 235 -17.55 -2.66 1.04
C GLU A 235 -16.74 -1.74 1.98
N ASP A 236 -16.70 -2.04 3.28
CA ASP A 236 -16.03 -1.18 4.25
C ASP A 236 -14.52 -1.30 4.21
N MET A 237 -13.86 -0.15 4.40
CA MET A 237 -12.42 -0.10 4.62
C MET A 237 -12.11 -0.45 6.07
N LEU A 238 -11.24 -1.43 6.27
CA LEU A 238 -10.76 -1.81 7.61
C LEU A 238 -9.34 -1.34 7.89
N SER A 239 -9.00 -1.30 9.18
CA SER A 239 -7.61 -1.26 9.60
C SER A 239 -6.87 -2.53 9.14
N TYR A 240 -5.57 -2.42 8.97
CA TYR A 240 -4.76 -3.57 8.52
C TYR A 240 -4.84 -4.75 9.50
N GLU A 241 -4.88 -4.50 10.81
CA GLU A 241 -5.07 -5.51 11.85
C GLU A 241 -6.38 -6.29 11.68
N ASN A 242 -7.48 -5.58 11.39
CA ASN A 242 -8.77 -6.20 11.14
C ASN A 242 -8.79 -7.00 9.84
N ILE A 243 -8.11 -6.52 8.78
CA ILE A 243 -7.93 -7.28 7.53
C ILE A 243 -7.22 -8.60 7.81
N LEU A 244 -6.14 -8.58 8.59
CA LEU A 244 -5.42 -9.80 8.98
C LEU A 244 -6.28 -10.73 9.83
N THR A 245 -7.09 -10.18 10.75
CA THR A 245 -8.01 -10.98 11.59
C THR A 245 -9.07 -11.68 10.75
N GLU A 246 -9.64 -11.01 9.75
CA GLU A 246 -10.57 -11.65 8.83
C GLU A 246 -9.90 -12.71 7.95
N MET A 247 -8.74 -12.39 7.42
CA MET A 247 -7.94 -13.31 6.62
C MET A 247 -7.67 -14.64 7.36
N GLN A 248 -7.50 -14.60 8.69
CA GLN A 248 -7.30 -15.83 9.50
C GLN A 248 -8.50 -16.77 9.49
N LYS A 249 -9.69 -16.29 9.19
CA LYS A 249 -10.91 -17.10 9.06
C LYS A 249 -11.02 -17.84 7.73
N SER A 250 -10.01 -17.73 6.84
CA SER A 250 -9.99 -18.42 5.54
C SER A 250 -8.94 -19.50 5.45
N ASN A 251 -9.16 -20.47 4.56
CA ASN A 251 -8.19 -21.48 4.19
C ASN A 251 -7.14 -20.94 3.20
N CYS A 252 -7.59 -20.09 2.27
CA CYS A 252 -6.79 -19.62 1.15
C CYS A 252 -6.94 -18.11 0.97
N ILE A 253 -5.84 -17.45 0.64
CA ILE A 253 -5.81 -16.05 0.22
C ILE A 253 -5.83 -16.02 -1.30
N LEU A 254 -6.74 -15.21 -1.87
CA LEU A 254 -6.73 -14.90 -3.28
C LEU A 254 -5.87 -13.67 -3.54
N GLU A 255 -4.85 -13.85 -4.35
CA GLU A 255 -4.03 -12.78 -4.91
C GLU A 255 -4.32 -12.64 -6.40
N ILE A 256 -4.63 -11.42 -6.80
CA ILE A 256 -4.68 -11.05 -8.21
C ILE A 256 -3.71 -9.87 -8.39
N ILE A 257 -2.57 -10.12 -9.02
CA ILE A 257 -1.60 -9.07 -9.33
C ILE A 257 -2.15 -8.12 -10.38
N GLN A 258 -1.70 -6.87 -10.34
CA GLN A 258 -2.10 -5.87 -11.31
C GLN A 258 -1.43 -6.14 -12.66
N LYS A 259 -2.06 -5.72 -13.75
CA LYS A 259 -1.46 -5.79 -15.07
C LYS A 259 -0.12 -5.05 -15.09
N GLY A 260 0.94 -5.75 -15.49
CA GLY A 260 2.30 -5.21 -15.53
C GLY A 260 3.06 -5.29 -14.21
N GLN A 261 2.52 -5.95 -13.20
CA GLN A 261 3.23 -6.34 -11.98
C GLN A 261 3.76 -7.77 -12.15
N TYR A 262 5.00 -8.00 -11.73
CA TYR A 262 5.68 -9.31 -11.76
C TYR A 262 6.28 -9.65 -10.38
N GLY A 263 6.54 -8.67 -9.57
CA GLY A 263 7.08 -8.85 -8.22
C GLY A 263 6.08 -9.46 -7.25
N ILE A 264 6.61 -9.96 -6.14
CA ILE A 264 5.82 -10.59 -5.06
C ILE A 264 5.03 -9.54 -4.30
N SER A 265 3.71 -9.70 -4.24
CA SER A 265 2.86 -8.78 -3.49
C SER A 265 2.87 -9.03 -1.98
N TRP A 266 2.38 -8.09 -1.20
CA TRP A 266 2.14 -8.31 0.23
C TRP A 266 1.21 -9.48 0.50
N ARG A 267 0.23 -9.78 -0.36
CA ARG A 267 -0.68 -10.93 -0.18
C ARG A 267 0.04 -12.27 -0.20
N ALA A 268 1.01 -12.42 -1.11
CA ALA A 268 1.84 -13.62 -1.13
C ALA A 268 2.71 -13.72 0.14
N VAL A 269 3.28 -12.60 0.59
CA VAL A 269 4.07 -12.56 1.83
C VAL A 269 3.20 -12.84 3.05
N GLU A 270 1.98 -12.30 3.12
CA GLU A 270 1.01 -12.58 4.19
C GLU A 270 0.62 -14.06 4.22
N ALA A 271 0.37 -14.67 3.06
CA ALA A 271 0.05 -16.10 2.98
C ALA A 271 1.17 -16.94 3.61
N LEU A 272 2.41 -16.61 3.29
CA LEU A 272 3.59 -17.29 3.85
C LEU A 272 3.67 -17.13 5.39
N PHE A 273 3.63 -15.90 5.89
CA PHE A 273 3.81 -15.64 7.32
C PHE A 273 2.66 -16.14 8.20
N TYR A 274 1.44 -16.19 7.64
CA TYR A 274 0.26 -16.62 8.40
C TYR A 274 -0.20 -18.05 8.07
N ASN A 275 0.66 -18.84 7.41
CA ASN A 275 0.39 -20.25 7.07
C ASN A 275 -0.94 -20.45 6.32
N LYS A 276 -1.22 -19.60 5.34
CA LYS A 276 -2.38 -19.69 4.47
C LYS A 276 -1.98 -20.25 3.11
N LYS A 277 -2.89 -20.98 2.47
CA LYS A 277 -2.73 -21.29 1.05
C LYS A 277 -2.85 -20.00 0.24
N LEU A 278 -2.20 -19.96 -0.91
CA LEU A 278 -2.26 -18.86 -1.85
C LEU A 278 -2.83 -19.33 -3.18
N LEU A 279 -3.85 -18.66 -3.66
CA LEU A 279 -4.37 -18.80 -5.03
C LEU A 279 -3.99 -17.51 -5.77
N THR A 280 -3.14 -17.61 -6.81
CA THR A 280 -2.56 -16.44 -7.47
C THR A 280 -2.54 -16.55 -8.99
N ASN A 281 -2.63 -15.42 -9.68
CA ASN A 281 -2.35 -15.33 -11.12
C ASN A 281 -0.91 -14.90 -11.41
N ASN A 282 -0.05 -14.79 -10.41
CA ASN A 282 1.36 -14.49 -10.57
C ASN A 282 2.13 -15.77 -10.97
N VAL A 283 2.39 -15.95 -12.27
CA VAL A 283 3.12 -17.11 -12.77
C VAL A 283 4.59 -17.11 -12.37
N ASP A 284 5.19 -15.95 -12.15
CA ASP A 284 6.61 -15.80 -11.82
C ASP A 284 6.92 -16.17 -10.35
N ILE A 285 5.89 -16.41 -9.53
CA ILE A 285 6.06 -16.84 -8.14
C ILE A 285 6.82 -18.16 -8.03
N VAL A 286 6.81 -19.01 -9.08
CA VAL A 286 7.54 -20.29 -9.12
C VAL A 286 9.05 -20.13 -8.97
N HIS A 287 9.58 -18.95 -9.30
CA HIS A 287 11.01 -18.65 -9.20
C HIS A 287 11.43 -18.17 -7.82
N ASN A 288 10.49 -18.05 -6.89
CA ASN A 288 10.80 -17.62 -5.52
C ASN A 288 11.19 -18.80 -4.63
N GLU A 289 12.15 -18.55 -3.75
CA GLU A 289 12.70 -19.55 -2.82
C GLU A 289 11.65 -20.17 -1.87
N PHE A 290 10.52 -19.48 -1.63
CA PHE A 290 9.43 -19.98 -0.78
C PHE A 290 8.31 -20.67 -1.56
N TYR A 291 8.44 -20.83 -2.89
CA TYR A 291 7.42 -21.51 -3.68
C TYR A 291 7.29 -22.99 -3.31
N ASP A 292 6.07 -23.38 -3.00
CA ASP A 292 5.71 -24.77 -2.75
C ASP A 292 4.31 -25.03 -3.34
N SER A 293 4.24 -25.89 -4.34
CA SER A 293 2.98 -26.22 -5.05
C SER A 293 1.90 -26.85 -4.18
N ARG A 294 2.24 -27.31 -2.97
CA ARG A 294 1.25 -27.81 -1.99
C ARG A 294 0.45 -26.69 -1.34
N TYR A 295 1.00 -25.47 -1.33
CA TYR A 295 0.42 -24.31 -0.67
C TYR A 295 0.13 -23.16 -1.62
N ILE A 296 0.84 -23.05 -2.74
CA ILE A 296 0.72 -21.98 -3.73
C ILE A 296 0.17 -22.56 -5.03
N HIS A 297 -1.04 -22.16 -5.38
CA HIS A 297 -1.72 -22.61 -6.59
C HIS A 297 -1.83 -21.46 -7.58
N ILE A 298 -1.32 -21.68 -8.78
CA ILE A 298 -1.37 -20.68 -9.86
C ILE A 298 -2.59 -20.99 -10.73
N PHE A 299 -3.41 -19.95 -10.94
CA PHE A 299 -4.48 -20.03 -11.93
C PHE A 299 -4.15 -19.13 -13.13
N HIS A 300 -4.50 -19.59 -14.30
CA HIS A 300 -4.46 -18.80 -15.52
C HIS A 300 -5.83 -18.18 -15.73
N SER A 301 -5.90 -16.95 -16.28
CA SER A 301 -7.18 -16.28 -16.56
C SER A 301 -8.14 -17.27 -17.23
N VAL A 302 -9.33 -17.36 -16.65
CA VAL A 302 -10.42 -18.21 -17.13
C VAL A 302 -10.93 -17.69 -18.46
#